data_f531473a9b210c63d43fece7965835e2
#
_entry.id   f531473a9b210c63d43fece7965835e2
#
_cell.length_a   1.000
_cell.length_b   1.000
_cell.length_c   1.000
_cell.angle_alpha   90.00
_cell.angle_beta   90.00
_cell.angle_gamma   90.00
#
_symmetry.space_group_name_H-M   'P 1'
#
loop_
_entity.id
_entity.type
_entity.pdbx_description
1 polymer ?
#
loop_
_entity_poly.entity_id
_entity_poly.type
_entity_poly.pdbx_seq_one_letter_code
_entity_poly.pdbx_strand_id
1 'polypeptide(L)'
;TVPKIFSSTAQMRSIILLCIAAVASAAIHHRNPLMPLSFFGRPTGGFLHGGLNNRDAHASVSSDQFAATIETFYVTQPIDHSNPPLGTWQQRVQYNPRFYRNESIIFLLIGGESPAAEKWVAQPNITYLRWAEKYGAAVFQLEHRFFGKSRPYNDLKTSSLKYCTVDQALEDLASFIRQMNAKYGYVNPRWVTFGGSYPGSLSAWFQVRYPDLTVGAVASSAPLTFLLDYYGYAMVMENVIRNTSAECHEKIGNAITVILNKALTVAGREELSTKLKLKPAFNETTLTVRDLHNMMAYLFGGLQNVVQYTYDARNSITMGGFNVRNMCNAITSSTSTDPVIQMRAIIDWIYTFYPSDDGTIANRYSDLIGLLSNTTFDDENGSENAAMRGWMWLCCNELGVLQTTDHGRNIFGNMLPLNYFIDICIDAFGDTVNIVSIRDNNLAFRNRYGDANNYKAKNIVLPNGSFDPWHPLGTYENYPELHQKAILIEGTAHCADMYPAWSEEPSTLAPVRAEIEAELEYFIKESSSEATTAASEITTSTSGVIAASIPLLATTAVLVATH
;
A
#
# COMPACT_ATOMS: atom_id res chain seq x y z
N THR A 1 10.51 -70.12 18.82
CA THR A 1 9.73 -69.33 17.86
C THR A 1 9.65 -67.91 18.36
N VAL A 2 10.48 -67.03 17.75
CA VAL A 2 10.55 -65.58 18.03
C VAL A 2 9.71 -64.89 16.93
N PRO A 3 8.79 -63.96 17.27
CA PRO A 3 8.08 -63.20 16.25
C PRO A 3 8.94 -62.07 15.72
N LYS A 4 8.99 -61.94 14.39
CA LYS A 4 9.65 -60.83 13.67
C LYS A 4 8.88 -59.52 13.92
N ILE A 5 9.57 -58.55 14.51
CA ILE A 5 9.13 -57.17 14.59
C ILE A 5 9.36 -56.53 13.20
N PHE A 6 8.32 -56.23 12.46
CA PHE A 6 8.36 -55.50 11.21
C PHE A 6 8.64 -54.03 11.47
N SER A 7 9.58 -53.47 10.72
CA SER A 7 10.14 -52.13 10.86
C SER A 7 9.12 -51.01 10.62
N SER A 8 8.95 -50.15 11.59
CA SER A 8 8.08 -48.96 11.63
C SER A 8 8.61 -47.74 10.87
N THR A 9 9.73 -47.89 10.13
CA THR A 9 10.42 -46.74 9.50
C THR A 9 9.75 -46.19 8.25
N ALA A 10 8.99 -47.02 7.51
CA ALA A 10 8.26 -46.56 6.32
C ALA A 10 6.98 -45.78 6.67
N GLN A 11 6.25 -46.21 7.70
CA GLN A 11 5.05 -45.50 8.18
C GLN A 11 5.41 -44.18 8.88
N MET A 12 6.51 -44.10 9.64
CA MET A 12 6.99 -42.85 10.22
C MET A 12 7.44 -41.83 9.14
N ARG A 13 8.08 -42.30 8.06
CA ARG A 13 8.46 -41.40 6.92
C ARG A 13 7.23 -40.86 6.18
N SER A 14 6.17 -41.67 6.01
CA SER A 14 4.92 -41.20 5.39
C SER A 14 4.16 -40.23 6.29
N ILE A 15 4.14 -40.41 7.61
CA ILE A 15 3.51 -39.47 8.55
C ILE A 15 4.34 -38.17 8.64
N ILE A 16 5.66 -38.24 8.63
CA ILE A 16 6.54 -37.06 8.63
C ILE A 16 6.42 -36.29 7.30
N LEU A 17 6.29 -36.97 6.15
CA LEU A 17 6.03 -36.31 4.86
C LEU A 17 4.62 -35.69 4.79
N LEU A 18 3.61 -36.30 5.38
CA LEU A 18 2.26 -35.73 5.49
C LEU A 18 2.22 -34.55 6.47
N CYS A 19 2.95 -34.58 7.59
CA CYS A 19 3.07 -33.45 8.50
C CYS A 19 3.89 -32.30 7.89
N ILE A 20 4.94 -32.57 7.10
CA ILE A 20 5.72 -31.56 6.40
C ILE A 20 4.90 -30.94 5.25
N ALA A 21 4.06 -31.73 4.56
CA ALA A 21 3.13 -31.21 3.56
C ALA A 21 2.00 -30.34 4.20
N ALA A 22 1.52 -30.71 5.41
CA ALA A 22 0.52 -29.93 6.14
C ALA A 22 1.08 -28.62 6.72
N VAL A 23 2.37 -28.58 7.11
CA VAL A 23 3.03 -27.36 7.61
C VAL A 23 3.45 -26.44 6.45
N ALA A 24 3.74 -26.98 5.25
CA ALA A 24 3.99 -26.17 4.05
C ALA A 24 2.72 -25.53 3.47
N SER A 25 1.52 -25.98 3.90
CA SER A 25 0.23 -25.43 3.47
C SER A 25 -0.25 -24.24 4.32
N ALA A 26 0.43 -23.89 5.41
CA ALA A 26 -0.03 -22.88 6.38
C ALA A 26 0.30 -21.41 6.01
N ALA A 27 0.86 -21.15 4.83
CA ALA A 27 1.10 -19.80 4.32
C ALA A 27 0.23 -19.46 3.09
N ILE A 28 -0.83 -20.20 2.85
CA ILE A 28 -1.85 -19.83 1.87
C ILE A 28 -2.64 -18.68 2.49
N HIS A 29 -2.52 -17.49 1.93
CA HIS A 29 -3.36 -16.36 2.31
C HIS A 29 -4.82 -16.79 2.22
N HIS A 30 -5.52 -16.87 3.36
CA HIS A 30 -6.95 -17.11 3.38
C HIS A 30 -7.64 -15.94 2.69
N ARG A 31 -7.87 -16.10 1.39
CA ARG A 31 -8.68 -15.19 0.61
C ARG A 31 -10.11 -15.25 1.13
N ASN A 32 -10.73 -14.10 1.42
CA ASN A 32 -12.17 -14.07 1.59
C ASN A 32 -12.83 -14.28 0.20
N PRO A 33 -13.57 -15.37 -0.03
CA PRO A 33 -14.14 -15.66 -1.33
C PRO A 33 -15.21 -14.65 -1.76
N LEU A 34 -15.75 -13.86 -0.83
CA LEU A 34 -16.75 -12.83 -1.08
C LEU A 34 -16.13 -11.49 -1.50
N MET A 35 -14.80 -11.38 -1.60
CA MET A 35 -14.11 -10.16 -2.01
C MET A 35 -13.29 -10.38 -3.28
N PRO A 36 -13.31 -9.46 -4.26
CA PRO A 36 -12.38 -9.48 -5.40
C PRO A 36 -10.92 -9.52 -4.94
N LEU A 37 -10.02 -10.10 -5.75
CA LEU A 37 -8.58 -10.19 -5.42
C LEU A 37 -7.91 -8.83 -5.29
N SER A 38 -8.37 -7.86 -6.04
CA SER A 38 -8.04 -6.45 -5.88
C SER A 38 -9.35 -5.67 -5.87
N PHE A 39 -9.52 -4.77 -4.90
CA PHE A 39 -10.73 -4.00 -4.76
C PHE A 39 -10.40 -2.59 -4.28
N PHE A 40 -10.97 -1.57 -4.89
CA PHE A 40 -10.53 -0.18 -4.70
C PHE A 40 -9.01 -0.04 -4.90
N GLY A 41 -8.44 -0.79 -5.85
CA GLY A 41 -7.00 -0.82 -6.15
C GLY A 41 -6.10 -1.42 -5.07
N ARG A 42 -6.67 -1.86 -3.95
CA ARG A 42 -5.97 -2.55 -2.88
C ARG A 42 -6.03 -4.06 -3.11
N PRO A 43 -4.90 -4.76 -3.20
CA PRO A 43 -4.88 -6.21 -3.29
C PRO A 43 -5.26 -6.86 -1.96
N THR A 44 -5.74 -8.10 -2.00
CA THR A 44 -5.91 -8.90 -0.79
C THR A 44 -4.61 -8.95 0.01
N GLY A 45 -4.67 -8.58 1.28
CA GLY A 45 -3.52 -8.48 2.17
C GLY A 45 -2.78 -7.14 2.15
N GLY A 46 -3.19 -6.17 1.31
CA GLY A 46 -2.55 -4.87 1.14
C GLY A 46 -1.27 -4.94 0.30
N PHE A 47 -0.76 -3.77 -0.12
CA PHE A 47 0.29 -3.73 -1.14
C PHE A 47 1.63 -4.32 -0.68
N LEU A 48 2.04 -4.14 0.57
CA LEU A 48 3.29 -4.71 1.10
C LEU A 48 3.12 -6.13 1.68
N HIS A 49 1.91 -6.66 1.78
CA HIS A 49 1.67 -7.91 2.52
C HIS A 49 2.16 -9.16 1.80
N GLY A 50 1.91 -9.28 0.49
CA GLY A 50 2.14 -10.50 -0.28
C GLY A 50 3.55 -10.69 -0.82
N GLY A 51 4.41 -9.66 -0.81
CA GLY A 51 5.63 -9.62 -1.62
C GLY A 51 6.86 -10.36 -1.09
N LEU A 52 6.83 -10.85 0.15
CA LEU A 52 8.00 -11.45 0.78
C LEU A 52 7.59 -12.74 1.50
N ASN A 53 8.00 -13.90 0.99
CA ASN A 53 7.81 -15.18 1.67
C ASN A 53 9.00 -15.52 2.56
N ASN A 54 8.73 -16.25 3.64
CA ASN A 54 9.76 -16.78 4.55
C ASN A 54 10.73 -17.80 3.87
N ARG A 55 10.45 -18.26 2.64
CA ARG A 55 11.32 -19.21 1.94
C ARG A 55 12.62 -18.60 1.43
N ASP A 56 12.66 -17.28 1.18
CA ASP A 56 13.85 -16.62 0.66
C ASP A 56 14.80 -16.12 1.74
N ALA A 57 14.35 -16.12 2.99
CA ALA A 57 15.21 -15.94 4.15
C ALA A 57 16.25 -17.10 4.30
N HIS A 58 16.05 -18.22 3.56
CA HIS A 58 16.90 -19.41 3.69
C HIS A 58 18.19 -19.39 2.85
N ALA A 59 18.47 -18.34 2.09
CA ALA A 59 19.68 -18.34 1.27
C ALA A 59 20.99 -18.07 2.03
N SER A 60 21.03 -17.84 3.37
CA SER A 60 22.24 -17.94 4.19
C SER A 60 22.13 -17.62 5.70
N VAL A 61 20.98 -17.18 6.24
CA VAL A 61 20.86 -16.94 7.70
C VAL A 61 19.44 -17.28 8.16
N SER A 62 19.31 -18.04 9.26
CA SER A 62 18.00 -18.43 9.78
C SER A 62 17.13 -17.21 10.11
N SER A 63 15.88 -17.19 9.63
CA SER A 63 14.87 -16.15 9.90
C SER A 63 14.73 -15.86 11.41
N ASP A 64 14.94 -16.85 12.25
CA ASP A 64 14.83 -16.77 13.71
C ASP A 64 15.90 -15.87 14.36
N GLN A 65 17.11 -15.77 13.75
CA GLN A 65 18.14 -14.85 14.26
C GLN A 65 17.84 -13.38 13.96
N PHE A 66 17.09 -13.09 12.89
CA PHE A 66 16.71 -11.72 12.54
C PHE A 66 15.47 -11.25 13.31
N ALA A 67 14.49 -12.11 13.51
CA ALA A 67 13.30 -11.82 14.29
C ALA A 67 13.61 -11.54 15.76
N ALA A 68 14.63 -12.19 16.33
CA ALA A 68 15.04 -12.01 17.73
C ALA A 68 15.54 -10.60 18.08
N THR A 69 15.79 -9.72 17.09
CA THR A 69 16.26 -8.35 17.31
C THR A 69 15.20 -7.28 17.12
N ILE A 70 14.01 -7.64 16.62
CA ILE A 70 12.93 -6.68 16.39
C ILE A 70 12.17 -6.43 17.70
N GLU A 71 12.11 -5.17 18.09
CA GLU A 71 11.35 -4.73 19.24
C GLU A 71 9.99 -4.21 18.79
N THR A 72 8.90 -4.77 19.33
CA THR A 72 7.56 -4.24 19.15
C THR A 72 7.11 -3.54 20.43
N PHE A 73 6.77 -2.27 20.31
CA PHE A 73 6.24 -1.47 21.41
C PHE A 73 5.14 -0.52 20.94
N TYR A 74 4.57 0.24 21.87
CA TYR A 74 3.49 1.17 21.56
C TYR A 74 3.86 2.58 22.02
N VAL A 75 3.38 3.58 21.26
CA VAL A 75 3.46 5.00 21.58
C VAL A 75 2.07 5.56 21.78
N THR A 76 1.95 6.52 22.70
CA THR A 76 0.68 7.17 22.96
C THR A 76 0.44 8.29 21.95
N GLN A 77 -0.73 8.25 21.30
CA GLN A 77 -1.20 9.27 20.36
C GLN A 77 -2.55 9.85 20.80
N PRO A 78 -2.86 11.12 20.51
CA PRO A 78 -4.22 11.64 20.61
C PRO A 78 -5.17 10.94 19.64
N ILE A 79 -6.40 10.69 20.06
CA ILE A 79 -7.46 10.23 19.12
C ILE A 79 -7.65 11.28 18.02
N ASP A 80 -7.69 12.55 18.43
CA ASP A 80 -7.78 13.72 17.54
C ASP A 80 -6.70 14.73 17.91
N HIS A 81 -5.74 14.96 17.03
CA HIS A 81 -4.65 15.90 17.24
C HIS A 81 -5.12 17.36 17.32
N SER A 82 -6.29 17.68 16.73
CA SER A 82 -6.91 18.99 16.83
C SER A 82 -7.68 19.20 18.15
N ASN A 83 -8.03 18.11 18.85
CA ASN A 83 -8.74 18.12 20.11
C ASN A 83 -8.16 17.06 21.08
N PRO A 84 -6.93 17.23 21.58
CA PRO A 84 -6.26 16.25 22.44
C PRO A 84 -7.04 15.82 23.69
N PRO A 85 -7.88 16.68 24.34
CA PRO A 85 -8.71 16.26 25.47
C PRO A 85 -9.71 15.15 25.18
N LEU A 86 -9.99 14.83 23.89
CA LEU A 86 -10.89 13.74 23.53
C LEU A 86 -10.41 12.38 24.04
N GLY A 87 -9.10 12.19 24.22
CA GLY A 87 -8.49 10.97 24.72
C GLY A 87 -7.28 10.54 23.90
N THR A 88 -6.68 9.45 24.33
CA THR A 88 -5.47 8.89 23.71
C THR A 88 -5.64 7.41 23.41
N TRP A 89 -4.76 6.89 22.53
CA TRP A 89 -4.70 5.50 22.14
C TRP A 89 -3.25 5.03 21.97
N GLN A 90 -3.04 3.74 21.75
CA GLN A 90 -1.72 3.13 21.66
C GLN A 90 -1.44 2.72 20.20
N GLN A 91 -0.44 3.36 19.57
CA GLN A 91 0.00 3.09 18.21
C GLN A 91 1.17 2.11 18.21
N ARG A 92 1.07 1.03 17.44
CA ARG A 92 2.11 0.01 17.33
C ARG A 92 3.30 0.50 16.54
N VAL A 93 4.49 0.22 17.08
CA VAL A 93 5.79 0.50 16.49
C VAL A 93 6.58 -0.81 16.40
N GLN A 94 7.27 -1.03 15.29
CA GLN A 94 8.29 -2.05 15.16
C GLN A 94 9.64 -1.37 14.96
N TYR A 95 10.65 -1.80 15.71
CA TYR A 95 11.96 -1.19 15.75
C TYR A 95 13.06 -2.23 15.53
N ASN A 96 13.95 -1.96 14.59
CA ASN A 96 15.14 -2.74 14.33
C ASN A 96 16.41 -1.90 14.64
N PRO A 97 17.07 -2.10 15.78
CA PRO A 97 18.30 -1.41 16.14
C PRO A 97 19.55 -1.99 15.49
N ARG A 98 19.47 -3.14 14.83
CA ARG A 98 20.60 -3.97 14.39
C ARG A 98 21.67 -3.20 13.61
N PHE A 99 21.26 -2.27 12.75
CA PHE A 99 22.16 -1.54 11.86
C PHE A 99 22.69 -0.25 12.49
N TYR A 100 22.13 0.18 13.62
CA TYR A 100 22.39 1.50 14.20
C TYR A 100 23.83 1.66 14.73
N ARG A 101 24.52 2.72 14.27
CA ARG A 101 25.93 3.03 14.63
C ARG A 101 26.09 4.31 15.46
N ASN A 102 25.03 4.77 16.13
CA ASN A 102 25.00 5.98 16.97
C ASN A 102 25.26 7.30 16.23
N GLU A 103 25.00 7.36 14.94
CA GLU A 103 25.17 8.56 14.12
C GLU A 103 23.88 9.38 13.95
N SER A 104 22.83 9.06 14.70
CA SER A 104 21.50 9.68 14.62
C SER A 104 20.90 9.70 13.20
N ILE A 105 21.20 8.66 12.39
CA ILE A 105 20.54 8.37 11.12
C ILE A 105 19.39 7.42 11.40
N ILE A 106 18.17 7.80 11.00
CA ILE A 106 16.97 7.04 11.32
C ILE A 106 16.10 6.88 10.07
N PHE A 107 15.73 5.65 9.76
CA PHE A 107 14.84 5.31 8.66
C PHE A 107 13.47 4.95 9.20
N LEU A 108 12.43 5.59 8.68
CA LEU A 108 11.05 5.34 9.04
C LEU A 108 10.28 4.79 7.85
N LEU A 109 9.90 3.52 7.91
CA LEU A 109 8.91 2.96 7.00
C LEU A 109 7.50 3.34 7.49
N ILE A 110 6.76 4.05 6.66
CA ILE A 110 5.40 4.47 6.96
C ILE A 110 4.44 3.31 6.68
N GLY A 111 3.62 2.97 7.67
CA GLY A 111 2.53 2.02 7.51
C GLY A 111 1.36 2.63 6.75
N GLY A 112 0.57 1.79 6.10
CA GLY A 112 -0.58 2.19 5.29
C GLY A 112 -1.83 1.37 5.55
N GLU A 113 -2.52 1.03 4.51
CA GLU A 113 -3.84 0.40 4.49
C GLU A 113 -3.85 -1.11 4.84
N SER A 114 -2.91 -1.53 5.70
CA SER A 114 -2.78 -2.92 6.15
C SER A 114 -2.12 -3.00 7.52
N PRO A 115 -2.26 -4.12 8.25
CA PRO A 115 -1.43 -4.38 9.42
C PRO A 115 0.05 -4.31 9.07
N ALA A 116 0.85 -3.62 9.88
CA ALA A 116 2.29 -3.52 9.68
C ALA A 116 2.96 -4.89 9.86
N ALA A 117 3.50 -5.43 8.77
CA ALA A 117 4.15 -6.74 8.78
C ALA A 117 5.63 -6.61 9.20
N GLU A 118 6.03 -7.36 10.23
CA GLU A 118 7.39 -7.32 10.81
C GLU A 118 8.49 -7.63 9.78
N LYS A 119 8.20 -8.47 8.79
CA LYS A 119 9.15 -8.81 7.72
C LYS A 119 9.75 -7.58 7.02
N TRP A 120 9.01 -6.48 6.94
CA TRP A 120 9.49 -5.25 6.31
C TRP A 120 10.57 -4.51 7.08
N VAL A 121 10.73 -4.77 8.37
CA VAL A 121 11.85 -4.27 9.18
C VAL A 121 12.87 -5.37 9.52
N ALA A 122 12.57 -6.64 9.26
CA ALA A 122 13.38 -7.78 9.65
C ALA A 122 14.26 -8.33 8.50
N GLN A 123 13.76 -8.38 7.26
CA GLN A 123 14.43 -9.05 6.16
C GLN A 123 15.53 -8.17 5.52
N PRO A 124 16.82 -8.52 5.67
CA PRO A 124 17.94 -7.64 5.34
C PRO A 124 18.15 -7.43 3.83
N ASN A 125 17.53 -8.25 2.98
CA ASN A 125 17.61 -8.13 1.52
C ASN A 125 16.62 -7.11 0.93
N ILE A 126 15.67 -6.58 1.72
CA ILE A 126 14.80 -5.49 1.30
C ILE A 126 15.65 -4.25 0.99
N THR A 127 15.33 -3.57 -0.10
CA THR A 127 16.17 -2.51 -0.66
C THR A 127 16.53 -1.45 0.37
N TYR A 128 15.57 -0.84 1.08
CA TYR A 128 15.88 0.22 2.05
C TYR A 128 16.62 -0.29 3.30
N LEU A 129 16.47 -1.57 3.67
CA LEU A 129 17.23 -2.16 4.79
C LEU A 129 18.72 -2.36 4.42
N ARG A 130 19.04 -2.62 3.16
CA ARG A 130 20.44 -2.62 2.69
C ARG A 130 21.06 -1.23 2.81
N TRP A 131 20.28 -0.19 2.52
CA TRP A 131 20.72 1.19 2.75
C TRP A 131 20.85 1.50 4.25
N ALA A 132 19.91 1.02 5.08
CA ALA A 132 20.02 1.16 6.53
C ALA A 132 21.32 0.52 7.09
N GLU A 133 21.67 -0.67 6.62
CA GLU A 133 22.95 -1.32 6.97
C GLU A 133 24.16 -0.51 6.48
N LYS A 134 24.13 -0.03 5.24
CA LYS A 134 25.22 0.78 4.65
C LYS A 134 25.46 2.06 5.46
N TYR A 135 24.40 2.78 5.80
CA TYR A 135 24.48 4.08 6.49
C TYR A 135 24.47 3.98 8.02
N GLY A 136 24.31 2.78 8.58
CA GLY A 136 24.25 2.59 10.04
C GLY A 136 23.01 3.20 10.67
N ALA A 137 21.84 3.08 10.01
CA ALA A 137 20.62 3.68 10.45
C ALA A 137 19.84 2.82 11.45
N ALA A 138 19.21 3.45 12.46
CA ALA A 138 18.11 2.84 13.20
C ALA A 138 16.87 2.74 12.29
N VAL A 139 16.12 1.64 12.37
CA VAL A 139 14.95 1.44 11.49
C VAL A 139 13.69 1.32 12.31
N PHE A 140 12.69 2.11 11.97
CA PHE A 140 11.35 2.03 12.54
C PHE A 140 10.31 1.76 11.46
N GLN A 141 9.23 1.06 11.85
CA GLN A 141 7.97 1.02 11.12
C GLN A 141 6.85 1.47 12.05
N LEU A 142 6.10 2.49 11.64
CA LEU A 142 4.95 2.97 12.37
C LEU A 142 3.67 2.47 11.68
N GLU A 143 2.86 1.71 12.39
CA GLU A 143 1.59 1.22 11.87
C GLU A 143 0.56 2.36 11.79
N HIS A 144 -0.21 2.38 10.70
CA HIS A 144 -1.22 3.43 10.49
C HIS A 144 -2.42 3.26 11.45
N ARG A 145 -2.99 4.38 11.92
CA ARG A 145 -4.23 4.37 12.72
C ARG A 145 -5.35 3.62 12.01
N PHE A 146 -6.16 2.88 12.77
CA PHE A 146 -7.25 2.00 12.34
C PHE A 146 -6.83 0.74 11.56
N PHE A 147 -5.54 0.47 11.43
CA PHE A 147 -5.05 -0.76 10.82
C PHE A 147 -4.30 -1.62 11.84
N GLY A 148 -4.41 -2.93 11.69
CA GLY A 148 -3.72 -3.90 12.55
C GLY A 148 -4.06 -3.77 14.03
N LYS A 149 -3.04 -3.51 14.84
CA LYS A 149 -3.16 -3.32 16.30
C LYS A 149 -3.24 -1.84 16.71
N SER A 150 -3.16 -0.93 15.76
CA SER A 150 -3.19 0.53 15.96
C SER A 150 -4.62 1.06 15.88
N ARG A 151 -5.36 0.92 16.98
CA ARG A 151 -6.82 1.11 17.06
C ARG A 151 -7.18 2.27 17.97
N PRO A 152 -7.47 3.48 17.42
CA PRO A 152 -7.98 4.61 18.22
C PRO A 152 -9.31 4.30 18.92
N TYR A 153 -10.13 3.44 18.31
CA TYR A 153 -11.37 2.86 18.85
C TYR A 153 -11.35 1.33 18.63
N ASN A 154 -12.12 0.62 19.44
CA ASN A 154 -12.26 -0.84 19.30
C ASN A 154 -13.30 -1.26 18.25
N ASP A 155 -13.73 -0.33 17.41
CA ASP A 155 -14.66 -0.58 16.33
C ASP A 155 -14.32 0.26 15.08
N LEU A 156 -14.95 -0.09 13.96
CA LEU A 156 -14.84 0.56 12.65
C LEU A 156 -16.17 1.22 12.24
N LYS A 157 -16.99 1.66 13.20
CA LYS A 157 -18.19 2.45 12.91
C LYS A 157 -17.82 3.75 12.21
N THR A 158 -18.71 4.26 11.38
CA THR A 158 -18.50 5.54 10.68
C THR A 158 -18.18 6.67 11.65
N SER A 159 -18.83 6.68 12.85
CA SER A 159 -18.56 7.64 13.92
C SER A 159 -17.14 7.58 14.50
N SER A 160 -16.49 6.40 14.44
CA SER A 160 -15.10 6.20 14.87
C SER A 160 -14.14 6.47 13.71
N LEU A 161 -14.48 6.01 12.51
CA LEU A 161 -13.65 6.17 11.29
C LEU A 161 -13.49 7.64 10.86
N LYS A 162 -14.32 8.58 11.33
CA LYS A 162 -14.12 10.02 11.08
C LYS A 162 -12.73 10.53 11.51
N TYR A 163 -12.04 9.81 12.39
CA TYR A 163 -10.65 10.08 12.79
C TYR A 163 -9.60 9.30 11.97
N CYS A 164 -10.04 8.48 11.03
CA CYS A 164 -9.17 7.83 10.04
C CYS A 164 -9.04 8.76 8.83
N THR A 165 -8.14 9.72 8.93
CA THR A 165 -7.89 10.73 7.90
C THR A 165 -6.39 10.89 7.64
N VAL A 166 -6.03 11.41 6.46
CA VAL A 166 -4.64 11.72 6.09
C VAL A 166 -4.03 12.73 7.06
N ASP A 167 -4.77 13.79 7.43
CA ASP A 167 -4.28 14.79 8.39
C ASP A 167 -3.88 14.15 9.72
N GLN A 168 -4.74 13.30 10.28
CA GLN A 168 -4.47 12.65 11.55
C GLN A 168 -3.28 11.67 11.45
N ALA A 169 -3.12 10.99 10.32
CA ALA A 169 -1.99 10.10 10.08
C ALA A 169 -0.66 10.87 9.99
N LEU A 170 -0.63 12.03 9.35
CA LEU A 170 0.56 12.88 9.28
C LEU A 170 0.93 13.46 10.65
N GLU A 171 -0.05 13.85 11.47
CA GLU A 171 0.19 14.27 12.85
C GLU A 171 0.73 13.12 13.73
N ASP A 172 0.24 11.89 13.54
CA ASP A 172 0.79 10.71 14.21
C ASP A 172 2.28 10.53 13.90
N LEU A 173 2.68 10.67 12.62
CA LEU A 173 4.08 10.58 12.21
C LEU A 173 4.94 11.67 12.88
N ALA A 174 4.47 12.92 12.89
CA ALA A 174 5.18 14.03 13.51
C ALA A 174 5.33 13.84 15.03
N SER A 175 4.27 13.44 15.70
CA SER A 175 4.26 13.11 17.13
C SER A 175 5.20 11.95 17.44
N PHE A 176 5.18 10.88 16.62
CA PHE A 176 6.06 9.72 16.76
C PHE A 176 7.54 10.12 16.67
N ILE A 177 7.95 10.87 15.65
CA ILE A 177 9.34 11.32 15.49
C ILE A 177 9.81 12.11 16.71
N ARG A 178 8.99 13.05 17.21
CA ARG A 178 9.31 13.84 18.42
C ARG A 178 9.47 12.95 19.67
N GLN A 179 8.57 11.97 19.85
CA GLN A 179 8.66 11.01 20.94
C GLN A 179 9.92 10.13 20.87
N MET A 180 10.29 9.67 19.65
CA MET A 180 11.50 8.84 19.48
C MET A 180 12.78 9.65 19.69
N ASN A 181 12.83 10.89 19.22
CA ASN A 181 13.94 11.79 19.49
C ASN A 181 14.17 11.96 21.01
N ALA A 182 13.09 12.18 21.77
CA ALA A 182 13.17 12.29 23.22
C ALA A 182 13.54 10.95 23.90
N LYS A 183 12.91 9.85 23.48
CA LYS A 183 13.12 8.52 24.08
C LYS A 183 14.56 8.01 23.93
N TYR A 184 15.15 8.18 22.75
CA TYR A 184 16.50 7.67 22.42
C TYR A 184 17.60 8.73 22.54
N GLY A 185 17.24 9.99 22.84
CA GLY A 185 18.21 11.09 22.99
C GLY A 185 18.97 11.39 21.70
N TYR A 186 18.30 11.28 20.53
CA TYR A 186 18.94 11.57 19.25
C TYR A 186 19.36 13.04 19.17
N VAL A 187 20.61 13.29 18.82
CA VAL A 187 21.18 14.63 18.63
C VAL A 187 21.28 14.91 17.15
N ASN A 188 20.69 16.02 16.69
CA ASN A 188 20.61 16.38 15.26
C ASN A 188 20.13 15.20 14.40
N PRO A 189 18.94 14.63 14.69
CA PRO A 189 18.47 13.41 14.07
C PRO A 189 18.23 13.60 12.56
N ARG A 190 18.73 12.67 11.77
CA ARG A 190 18.57 12.62 10.32
C ARG A 190 17.54 11.56 9.96
N TRP A 191 16.26 11.95 10.06
CA TRP A 191 15.15 11.07 9.67
C TRP A 191 14.96 11.06 8.17
N VAL A 192 14.85 9.88 7.59
CA VAL A 192 14.40 9.67 6.21
C VAL A 192 13.15 8.81 6.24
N THR A 193 12.10 9.26 5.54
CA THR A 193 10.85 8.50 5.41
C THR A 193 10.84 7.67 4.15
N PHE A 194 10.28 6.46 4.25
CA PHE A 194 10.07 5.52 3.15
C PHE A 194 8.60 5.11 3.15
N GLY A 195 7.99 5.13 1.98
CA GLY A 195 6.63 4.65 1.80
C GLY A 195 6.39 4.24 0.36
N GLY A 196 5.47 3.29 0.16
CA GLY A 196 5.04 2.89 -1.18
C GLY A 196 3.53 2.98 -1.31
N SER A 197 3.00 3.34 -2.49
CA SER A 197 1.57 3.53 -2.70
C SER A 197 1.00 4.66 -1.82
N TYR A 198 -0.11 4.47 -1.14
CA TYR A 198 -0.67 5.44 -0.18
C TYR A 198 0.34 5.86 0.92
N PRO A 199 1.11 4.97 1.57
CA PRO A 199 2.23 5.40 2.41
C PRO A 199 3.32 6.20 1.69
N GLY A 200 3.51 6.01 0.40
CA GLY A 200 4.36 6.88 -0.43
C GLY A 200 3.80 8.30 -0.51
N SER A 201 2.48 8.43 -0.72
CA SER A 201 1.80 9.73 -0.67
C SER A 201 1.93 10.38 0.71
N LEU A 202 1.77 9.59 1.80
CA LEU A 202 2.02 10.09 3.17
C LEU A 202 3.47 10.58 3.34
N SER A 203 4.46 9.83 2.83
CA SER A 203 5.87 10.24 2.86
C SER A 203 6.10 11.57 2.13
N ALA A 204 5.51 11.71 0.94
CA ALA A 204 5.60 12.91 0.13
C ALA A 204 4.94 14.14 0.80
N TRP A 205 3.71 13.99 1.32
CA TRP A 205 3.03 15.08 2.03
C TRP A 205 3.69 15.42 3.36
N PHE A 206 4.26 14.41 4.04
CA PHE A 206 5.00 14.63 5.28
C PHE A 206 6.24 15.51 5.05
N GLN A 207 6.97 15.26 3.96
CA GLN A 207 8.14 16.05 3.58
C GLN A 207 7.80 17.53 3.32
N VAL A 208 6.61 17.80 2.76
CA VAL A 208 6.13 19.18 2.55
C VAL A 208 5.66 19.82 3.86
N ARG A 209 4.93 19.07 4.69
CA ARG A 209 4.26 19.62 5.88
C ARG A 209 5.19 19.77 7.09
N TYR A 210 6.20 18.89 7.20
CA TYR A 210 7.13 18.84 8.32
C TYR A 210 8.59 18.77 7.85
N PRO A 211 9.05 19.74 7.03
CA PRO A 211 10.40 19.74 6.45
C PRO A 211 11.51 19.77 7.51
N ASP A 212 11.20 20.26 8.73
CA ASP A 212 12.16 20.32 9.85
C ASP A 212 12.29 18.98 10.61
N LEU A 213 11.42 18.01 10.36
CA LEU A 213 11.46 16.71 11.04
C LEU A 213 12.20 15.63 10.25
N THR A 214 12.41 15.84 8.94
CA THR A 214 13.07 14.88 8.07
C THR A 214 14.11 15.55 7.19
N VAL A 215 15.19 14.83 6.90
CA VAL A 215 16.22 15.29 5.96
C VAL A 215 15.91 14.89 4.52
N GLY A 216 15.01 13.93 4.32
CA GLY A 216 14.58 13.51 3.00
C GLY A 216 13.51 12.41 3.02
N ALA A 217 13.00 12.08 1.85
CA ALA A 217 11.93 11.11 1.65
C ALA A 217 12.14 10.26 0.39
N VAL A 218 11.70 9.00 0.44
CA VAL A 218 11.54 8.11 -0.72
C VAL A 218 10.06 7.71 -0.79
N ALA A 219 9.38 8.15 -1.84
CA ALA A 219 7.95 8.01 -2.04
C ALA A 219 7.66 7.15 -3.28
N SER A 220 7.75 5.82 -3.12
CA SER A 220 7.64 4.85 -4.22
C SER A 220 6.20 4.70 -4.68
N SER A 221 5.95 4.75 -6.00
CA SER A 221 4.61 4.60 -6.60
C SER A 221 3.54 5.41 -5.89
N ALA A 222 3.87 6.65 -5.55
CA ALA A 222 3.05 7.54 -4.74
C ALA A 222 2.05 8.33 -5.61
N PRO A 223 0.73 8.07 -5.54
CA PRO A 223 -0.25 8.98 -6.09
C PRO A 223 -0.20 10.34 -5.39
N LEU A 224 -0.23 11.42 -6.16
CA LEU A 224 -0.28 12.81 -5.64
C LEU A 224 -1.48 13.56 -6.17
N THR A 225 -2.12 13.07 -7.24
CA THR A 225 -3.43 13.54 -7.72
C THR A 225 -4.51 12.55 -7.33
N PHE A 226 -5.54 13.01 -6.63
CA PHE A 226 -6.59 12.14 -6.10
C PHE A 226 -7.95 12.46 -6.73
N LEU A 227 -8.17 11.96 -7.94
CA LEU A 227 -9.43 12.11 -8.68
C LEU A 227 -10.53 11.23 -8.07
N LEU A 228 -11.77 11.72 -8.00
CA LEU A 228 -12.87 10.87 -7.56
C LEU A 228 -13.08 9.71 -8.55
N ASP A 229 -13.18 10.03 -9.83
CA ASP A 229 -13.32 9.07 -10.93
C ASP A 229 -11.95 8.82 -11.56
N TYR A 230 -11.38 7.64 -11.33
CA TYR A 230 -10.06 7.30 -11.82
C TYR A 230 -10.09 6.19 -12.89
N TYR A 231 -10.65 6.52 -14.05
CA TYR A 231 -10.66 5.63 -15.23
C TYR A 231 -9.27 5.40 -15.84
N GLY A 232 -8.28 6.26 -15.55
CA GLY A 232 -6.90 6.10 -16.00
C GLY A 232 -6.26 4.78 -15.60
N TYR A 233 -6.70 4.20 -14.48
CA TYR A 233 -6.26 2.89 -14.03
C TYR A 233 -6.50 1.80 -15.09
N ALA A 234 -7.74 1.70 -15.59
CA ALA A 234 -8.12 0.74 -16.62
C ALA A 234 -7.37 0.97 -17.94
N MET A 235 -7.09 2.23 -18.29
CA MET A 235 -6.34 2.58 -19.50
C MET A 235 -4.89 2.09 -19.44
N VAL A 236 -4.22 2.23 -18.29
CA VAL A 236 -2.86 1.68 -18.11
C VAL A 236 -2.88 0.16 -18.17
N MET A 237 -3.83 -0.49 -17.48
CA MET A 237 -3.99 -1.95 -17.57
C MET A 237 -4.13 -2.44 -19.01
N GLU A 238 -4.99 -1.78 -19.80
CA GLU A 238 -5.16 -2.12 -21.21
C GLU A 238 -3.85 -1.98 -21.99
N ASN A 239 -3.12 -0.88 -21.80
CA ASN A 239 -1.84 -0.65 -22.49
C ASN A 239 -0.80 -1.71 -22.14
N VAL A 240 -0.69 -2.10 -20.87
CA VAL A 240 0.22 -3.16 -20.42
C VAL A 240 -0.14 -4.51 -21.07
N ILE A 241 -1.43 -4.87 -21.11
CA ILE A 241 -1.91 -6.09 -21.75
C ILE A 241 -1.62 -6.07 -23.26
N ARG A 242 -1.95 -4.96 -23.93
CA ARG A 242 -1.74 -4.78 -25.38
C ARG A 242 -0.26 -4.88 -25.75
N ASN A 243 0.62 -4.20 -24.99
CA ASN A 243 2.06 -4.21 -25.22
C ASN A 243 2.69 -5.58 -24.93
N THR A 244 2.06 -6.37 -24.05
CA THR A 244 2.49 -7.75 -23.77
C THR A 244 2.09 -8.70 -24.89
N SER A 245 0.83 -8.62 -25.36
CA SER A 245 0.29 -9.46 -26.43
C SER A 245 -0.97 -8.84 -27.04
N ALA A 246 -0.91 -8.50 -28.33
CA ALA A 246 -2.06 -8.00 -29.07
C ALA A 246 -3.22 -9.02 -29.12
N GLU A 247 -2.91 -10.31 -29.30
CA GLU A 247 -3.90 -11.39 -29.28
C GLU A 247 -4.61 -11.50 -27.92
N CYS A 248 -3.85 -11.43 -26.83
CA CYS A 248 -4.40 -11.42 -25.48
C CYS A 248 -5.38 -10.25 -25.27
N HIS A 249 -4.95 -9.06 -25.68
CA HIS A 249 -5.77 -7.85 -25.61
C HIS A 249 -7.09 -8.01 -26.39
N GLU A 250 -7.03 -8.51 -27.62
CA GLU A 250 -8.23 -8.75 -28.44
C GLU A 250 -9.16 -9.79 -27.80
N LYS A 251 -8.61 -10.92 -27.32
CA LYS A 251 -9.40 -11.98 -26.69
C LYS A 251 -10.07 -11.52 -25.40
N ILE A 252 -9.37 -10.76 -24.55
CA ILE A 252 -9.97 -10.19 -23.32
C ILE A 252 -11.09 -9.22 -23.69
N GLY A 253 -10.87 -8.29 -24.61
CA GLY A 253 -11.88 -7.32 -25.04
C GLY A 253 -13.12 -7.99 -25.64
N ASN A 254 -12.93 -9.01 -26.48
CA ASN A 254 -14.01 -9.83 -27.02
C ASN A 254 -14.77 -10.59 -25.92
N ALA A 255 -14.07 -11.20 -24.97
CA ALA A 255 -14.68 -11.93 -23.87
C ALA A 255 -15.53 -11.00 -23.00
N ILE A 256 -15.02 -9.82 -22.64
CA ILE A 256 -15.79 -8.80 -21.90
C ILE A 256 -17.05 -8.39 -22.68
N THR A 257 -16.94 -8.10 -23.97
CA THR A 257 -18.06 -7.73 -24.83
C THR A 257 -19.14 -8.83 -24.85
N VAL A 258 -18.73 -10.10 -25.01
CA VAL A 258 -19.65 -11.24 -25.00
C VAL A 258 -20.31 -11.43 -23.65
N ILE A 259 -19.56 -11.31 -22.54
CA ILE A 259 -20.09 -11.40 -21.17
C ILE A 259 -21.15 -10.32 -20.93
N LEU A 260 -20.85 -9.05 -21.29
CA LEU A 260 -21.80 -7.95 -21.15
C LEU A 260 -23.09 -8.19 -21.95
N ASN A 261 -22.99 -8.63 -23.20
CA ASN A 261 -24.15 -8.95 -24.02
C ASN A 261 -25.00 -10.11 -23.46
N LYS A 262 -24.35 -11.17 -22.95
CA LYS A 262 -25.03 -12.29 -22.29
C LYS A 262 -25.72 -11.86 -20.99
N ALA A 263 -25.15 -10.94 -20.23
CA ALA A 263 -25.74 -10.41 -19.01
C ALA A 263 -27.10 -9.71 -19.24
N LEU A 264 -27.41 -9.28 -20.47
CA LEU A 264 -28.66 -8.60 -20.82
C LEU A 264 -29.87 -9.55 -20.94
N THR A 265 -29.66 -10.87 -21.06
CA THR A 265 -30.73 -11.83 -21.29
C THR A 265 -30.75 -12.92 -20.21
N VAL A 266 -31.96 -13.48 -19.93
CA VAL A 266 -32.13 -14.58 -18.97
C VAL A 266 -31.24 -15.77 -19.34
N ALA A 267 -31.39 -16.26 -20.58
CA ALA A 267 -30.60 -17.41 -21.07
C ALA A 267 -29.09 -17.14 -21.03
N GLY A 268 -28.66 -15.90 -21.34
CA GLY A 268 -27.26 -15.51 -21.24
C GLY A 268 -26.75 -15.51 -19.81
N ARG A 269 -27.52 -15.07 -18.82
CA ARG A 269 -27.17 -15.09 -17.39
C ARG A 269 -27.08 -16.51 -16.83
N GLU A 270 -27.96 -17.43 -17.27
CA GLU A 270 -27.87 -18.86 -16.94
C GLU A 270 -26.56 -19.47 -17.49
N GLU A 271 -26.22 -19.13 -18.73
CA GLU A 271 -24.97 -19.56 -19.36
C GLU A 271 -23.74 -19.00 -18.63
N LEU A 272 -23.73 -17.69 -18.27
CA LEU A 272 -22.67 -17.07 -17.48
C LEU A 272 -22.52 -17.74 -16.12
N SER A 273 -23.64 -18.01 -15.42
CA SER A 273 -23.62 -18.68 -14.11
C SER A 273 -22.92 -20.03 -14.18
N THR A 274 -23.17 -20.80 -15.25
CA THR A 274 -22.57 -22.11 -15.46
C THR A 274 -21.08 -22.01 -15.87
N LYS A 275 -20.77 -21.21 -16.90
CA LYS A 275 -19.42 -21.15 -17.49
C LYS A 275 -18.41 -20.44 -16.59
N LEU A 276 -18.82 -19.39 -15.89
CA LEU A 276 -17.96 -18.69 -14.93
C LEU A 276 -17.98 -19.32 -13.54
N LYS A 277 -18.84 -20.33 -13.32
CA LYS A 277 -19.05 -20.95 -11.99
C LYS A 277 -19.42 -19.91 -10.93
N LEU A 278 -20.50 -19.14 -11.21
CA LEU A 278 -20.97 -18.12 -10.27
C LEU A 278 -21.63 -18.74 -9.04
N LYS A 279 -21.36 -18.19 -7.85
CA LYS A 279 -21.93 -18.63 -6.59
C LYS A 279 -22.39 -17.42 -5.75
N PRO A 280 -23.70 -17.30 -5.51
CA PRO A 280 -24.76 -18.14 -6.08
C PRO A 280 -24.87 -17.91 -7.61
N ALA A 281 -25.50 -18.86 -8.32
CA ALA A 281 -25.95 -18.63 -9.69
C ALA A 281 -26.94 -17.45 -9.72
N PHE A 282 -27.01 -16.74 -10.82
CA PHE A 282 -28.01 -15.67 -10.98
C PHE A 282 -29.41 -16.20 -10.80
N ASN A 283 -30.21 -15.50 -10.01
CA ASN A 283 -31.61 -15.79 -9.78
C ASN A 283 -32.47 -14.62 -10.25
N GLU A 284 -33.24 -14.81 -11.28
CA GLU A 284 -34.02 -13.76 -11.93
C GLU A 284 -35.03 -13.05 -11.00
N THR A 285 -35.44 -13.71 -9.90
CA THR A 285 -36.38 -13.11 -8.93
C THR A 285 -35.71 -12.15 -7.95
N THR A 286 -34.39 -12.28 -7.77
CA THR A 286 -33.61 -11.50 -6.79
C THR A 286 -32.46 -10.71 -7.43
N LEU A 287 -32.22 -10.89 -8.72
CA LEU A 287 -31.13 -10.27 -9.44
C LEU A 287 -31.29 -8.74 -9.49
N THR A 288 -30.21 -8.06 -9.20
CA THR A 288 -30.07 -6.61 -9.36
C THR A 288 -28.96 -6.28 -10.36
N VAL A 289 -28.98 -5.08 -10.92
CA VAL A 289 -27.88 -4.59 -11.77
C VAL A 289 -26.55 -4.55 -10.98
N ARG A 290 -26.60 -4.34 -9.67
CA ARG A 290 -25.44 -4.34 -8.79
C ARG A 290 -24.78 -5.72 -8.69
N ASP A 291 -25.55 -6.82 -8.79
CA ASP A 291 -25.01 -8.18 -8.85
C ASP A 291 -24.22 -8.41 -10.14
N LEU A 292 -24.70 -7.84 -11.27
CA LEU A 292 -23.96 -7.88 -12.53
C LEU A 292 -22.64 -7.10 -12.43
N HIS A 293 -22.69 -5.89 -11.89
CA HIS A 293 -21.48 -5.10 -11.65
C HIS A 293 -20.52 -5.80 -10.69
N ASN A 294 -21.04 -6.47 -9.65
CA ASN A 294 -20.21 -7.20 -8.69
C ASN A 294 -19.50 -8.40 -9.34
N MET A 295 -20.19 -9.17 -10.18
CA MET A 295 -19.53 -10.20 -11.01
C MET A 295 -18.38 -9.62 -11.83
N MET A 296 -18.62 -8.45 -12.45
CA MET A 296 -17.60 -7.80 -13.27
C MET A 296 -16.43 -7.29 -12.41
N ALA A 297 -16.69 -6.79 -11.18
CA ALA A 297 -15.65 -6.38 -10.24
C ALA A 297 -14.73 -7.54 -9.86
N TYR A 298 -15.25 -8.77 -9.75
CA TYR A 298 -14.44 -9.97 -9.54
C TYR A 298 -13.51 -10.27 -10.71
N LEU A 299 -14.03 -10.20 -11.95
CA LEU A 299 -13.20 -10.42 -13.14
C LEU A 299 -12.13 -9.33 -13.26
N PHE A 300 -12.51 -8.08 -13.09
CA PHE A 300 -11.59 -6.94 -13.16
C PHE A 300 -10.55 -6.98 -12.04
N GLY A 301 -10.96 -7.26 -10.81
CA GLY A 301 -10.06 -7.35 -9.65
C GLY A 301 -9.00 -8.46 -9.80
N GLY A 302 -9.34 -9.55 -10.50
CA GLY A 302 -8.34 -10.56 -10.89
C GLY A 302 -7.29 -10.01 -11.85
N LEU A 303 -7.72 -9.32 -12.91
CA LEU A 303 -6.83 -8.69 -13.89
C LEU A 303 -6.01 -7.55 -13.26
N GLN A 304 -6.62 -6.73 -12.38
CA GLN A 304 -5.95 -5.68 -11.61
C GLN A 304 -4.76 -6.25 -10.83
N ASN A 305 -4.98 -7.33 -10.08
CA ASN A 305 -3.94 -7.93 -9.25
C ASN A 305 -2.75 -8.40 -10.08
N VAL A 306 -3.00 -9.00 -11.26
CA VAL A 306 -1.93 -9.45 -12.16
C VAL A 306 -1.13 -8.27 -12.72
N VAL A 307 -1.80 -7.24 -13.21
CA VAL A 307 -1.13 -6.10 -13.87
C VAL A 307 -0.38 -5.25 -12.86
N GLN A 308 -1.03 -4.87 -11.74
CA GLN A 308 -0.45 -3.97 -10.73
C GLN A 308 0.85 -4.51 -10.13
N TYR A 309 1.04 -5.83 -10.11
CA TYR A 309 2.20 -6.46 -9.49
C TYR A 309 3.02 -7.33 -10.45
N THR A 310 2.87 -7.09 -11.76
CA THR A 310 3.62 -7.85 -12.75
C THR A 310 5.12 -7.59 -12.65
N TYR A 311 5.94 -8.63 -12.82
CA TYR A 311 7.42 -8.59 -12.83
C TYR A 311 8.08 -8.02 -11.58
N ASP A 312 7.40 -8.00 -10.43
CA ASP A 312 8.05 -7.69 -9.15
C ASP A 312 8.71 -8.93 -8.50
N ALA A 313 9.46 -8.73 -7.43
CA ALA A 313 10.13 -9.82 -6.71
C ALA A 313 9.15 -10.86 -6.16
N ARG A 314 7.89 -10.49 -5.88
CA ARG A 314 6.83 -11.39 -5.45
C ARG A 314 6.58 -12.49 -6.48
N ASN A 315 6.64 -12.15 -7.76
CA ASN A 315 6.36 -13.07 -8.85
C ASN A 315 7.46 -14.10 -9.08
N SER A 316 8.72 -13.75 -8.76
CA SER A 316 9.85 -14.61 -9.03
C SER A 316 10.05 -15.70 -8.00
N ILE A 317 9.85 -15.34 -6.73
CA ILE A 317 10.35 -16.13 -5.63
C ILE A 317 9.25 -16.99 -5.01
N THR A 318 8.02 -16.47 -4.96
CA THR A 318 6.93 -17.11 -4.22
C THR A 318 5.77 -17.58 -5.07
N MET A 319 5.53 -16.91 -6.19
CA MET A 319 4.38 -17.15 -7.04
C MET A 319 4.77 -17.55 -8.47
N GLY A 320 6.04 -17.91 -8.68
CA GLY A 320 6.62 -18.53 -9.86
C GLY A 320 5.87 -18.30 -11.18
N GLY A 321 5.86 -17.07 -11.69
CA GLY A 321 5.22 -16.77 -12.97
C GLY A 321 3.87 -16.07 -12.90
N PHE A 322 3.46 -15.53 -11.75
CA PHE A 322 2.27 -14.67 -11.67
C PHE A 322 2.55 -13.30 -12.29
N ASN A 323 2.39 -13.18 -13.60
CA ASN A 323 2.66 -11.98 -14.37
C ASN A 323 1.74 -11.89 -15.59
N VAL A 324 1.69 -10.70 -16.22
CA VAL A 324 0.81 -10.42 -17.35
C VAL A 324 1.09 -11.32 -18.56
N ARG A 325 2.33 -11.73 -18.80
CA ARG A 325 2.68 -12.64 -19.92
C ARG A 325 2.02 -13.99 -19.72
N ASN A 326 2.11 -14.58 -18.53
CA ASN A 326 1.51 -15.87 -18.24
C ASN A 326 -0.01 -15.80 -18.13
N MET A 327 -0.56 -14.71 -17.69
CA MET A 327 -2.00 -14.42 -17.80
C MET A 327 -2.43 -14.43 -19.28
N CYS A 328 -1.69 -13.78 -20.14
CA CYS A 328 -1.95 -13.79 -21.58
C CYS A 328 -1.82 -15.20 -22.17
N ASN A 329 -0.82 -15.98 -21.76
CA ASN A 329 -0.69 -17.38 -22.17
C ASN A 329 -1.92 -18.20 -21.77
N ALA A 330 -2.52 -17.97 -20.61
CA ALA A 330 -3.71 -18.71 -20.16
C ALA A 330 -4.90 -18.53 -21.11
N ILE A 331 -5.13 -17.32 -21.62
CA ILE A 331 -6.24 -17.07 -22.56
C ILE A 331 -5.88 -17.47 -24.01
N THR A 332 -4.63 -17.24 -24.45
CA THR A 332 -4.24 -17.50 -25.84
C THR A 332 -4.03 -18.97 -26.12
N SER A 333 -3.61 -19.77 -25.12
CA SER A 333 -3.47 -21.21 -25.24
C SER A 333 -4.78 -22.00 -25.05
N SER A 334 -5.88 -21.33 -24.70
CA SER A 334 -7.17 -21.99 -24.56
C SER A 334 -7.62 -22.59 -25.89
N THR A 335 -7.95 -23.87 -25.88
CA THR A 335 -8.49 -24.60 -27.05
C THR A 335 -9.96 -24.29 -27.33
N SER A 336 -10.66 -23.63 -26.37
CA SER A 336 -12.05 -23.22 -26.54
C SER A 336 -12.16 -22.02 -27.48
N THR A 337 -13.15 -22.06 -28.35
CA THR A 337 -13.56 -20.90 -29.19
C THR A 337 -14.59 -20.00 -28.48
N ASP A 338 -15.08 -20.41 -27.32
CA ASP A 338 -16.05 -19.64 -26.54
C ASP A 338 -15.31 -18.57 -25.70
N PRO A 339 -15.61 -17.27 -25.92
CA PRO A 339 -14.92 -16.19 -25.23
C PRO A 339 -15.14 -16.19 -23.71
N VAL A 340 -16.29 -16.67 -23.21
CA VAL A 340 -16.57 -16.78 -21.77
C VAL A 340 -15.66 -17.84 -21.13
N ILE A 341 -15.46 -18.98 -21.80
CA ILE A 341 -14.55 -20.04 -21.34
C ILE A 341 -13.09 -19.58 -21.44
N GLN A 342 -12.74 -18.78 -22.45
CA GLN A 342 -11.42 -18.18 -22.56
C GLN A 342 -11.13 -17.23 -21.39
N MET A 343 -12.09 -16.38 -20.99
CA MET A 343 -11.96 -15.54 -19.77
C MET A 343 -11.87 -16.41 -18.53
N ARG A 344 -12.67 -17.47 -18.43
CA ARG A 344 -12.59 -18.41 -17.32
C ARG A 344 -11.21 -19.05 -17.18
N ALA A 345 -10.50 -19.32 -18.28
CA ALA A 345 -9.15 -19.86 -18.23
C ALA A 345 -8.15 -18.92 -17.52
N ILE A 346 -8.31 -17.58 -17.65
CA ILE A 346 -7.53 -16.62 -16.85
C ILE A 346 -7.85 -16.80 -15.37
N ILE A 347 -9.12 -16.88 -15.01
CA ILE A 347 -9.55 -17.00 -13.60
C ILE A 347 -9.05 -18.33 -13.01
N ASP A 348 -9.16 -19.43 -13.74
CA ASP A 348 -8.62 -20.74 -13.31
C ASP A 348 -7.10 -20.68 -13.12
N TRP A 349 -6.38 -19.99 -14.00
CA TRP A 349 -4.94 -19.76 -13.87
C TRP A 349 -4.63 -18.90 -12.63
N ILE A 350 -5.36 -17.81 -12.36
CA ILE A 350 -5.22 -17.00 -11.14
C ILE A 350 -5.43 -17.86 -9.89
N TYR A 351 -6.40 -18.77 -9.92
CA TYR A 351 -6.70 -19.65 -8.78
C TYR A 351 -5.62 -20.71 -8.51
N THR A 352 -4.67 -20.92 -9.41
CA THR A 352 -3.48 -21.73 -9.10
C THR A 352 -2.55 -21.03 -8.08
N PHE A 353 -2.61 -19.69 -7.98
CA PHE A 353 -1.82 -18.88 -7.05
C PHE A 353 -2.63 -18.44 -5.82
N TYR A 354 -3.92 -18.18 -6.00
CA TYR A 354 -4.88 -17.80 -4.97
C TYR A 354 -6.01 -18.82 -4.91
N PRO A 355 -5.79 -19.98 -4.28
CA PRO A 355 -6.78 -21.05 -4.28
C PRO A 355 -8.14 -20.57 -3.76
N SER A 356 -9.18 -21.02 -4.45
CA SER A 356 -10.58 -20.94 -4.00
C SER A 356 -11.04 -22.37 -3.73
N ASP A 357 -11.67 -22.62 -2.60
CA ASP A 357 -12.05 -23.97 -2.15
C ASP A 357 -12.87 -24.74 -3.19
N ASP A 358 -13.70 -24.04 -3.96
CA ASP A 358 -14.60 -24.63 -4.96
C ASP A 358 -14.42 -24.05 -6.37
N GLY A 359 -13.47 -23.14 -6.56
CA GLY A 359 -13.18 -22.48 -7.85
C GLY A 359 -14.30 -21.57 -8.33
N THR A 360 -15.22 -21.15 -7.46
CA THR A 360 -16.34 -20.30 -7.80
C THR A 360 -16.01 -18.81 -7.78
N ILE A 361 -16.83 -18.00 -8.43
CA ILE A 361 -16.78 -16.54 -8.40
C ILE A 361 -18.01 -16.05 -7.63
N ALA A 362 -17.81 -15.29 -6.56
CA ALA A 362 -18.90 -14.61 -5.87
C ALA A 362 -19.45 -13.49 -6.74
N ASN A 363 -20.77 -13.29 -6.71
CA ASN A 363 -21.43 -12.31 -7.58
C ASN A 363 -22.55 -11.53 -6.90
N ARG A 364 -22.96 -11.88 -5.67
CA ARG A 364 -24.04 -11.19 -4.98
C ARG A 364 -23.53 -9.93 -4.30
N TYR A 365 -24.06 -8.79 -4.71
CA TYR A 365 -23.73 -7.49 -4.15
C TYR A 365 -24.03 -7.39 -2.64
N SER A 366 -25.19 -7.93 -2.20
CA SER A 366 -25.55 -7.90 -0.78
C SER A 366 -24.58 -8.66 0.13
N ASP A 367 -23.94 -9.73 -0.38
CA ASP A 367 -22.97 -10.50 0.39
C ASP A 367 -21.66 -9.69 0.55
N LEU A 368 -21.24 -8.99 -0.51
CA LEU A 368 -20.12 -8.04 -0.45
C LEU A 368 -20.41 -6.92 0.55
N ILE A 369 -21.58 -6.29 0.48
CA ILE A 369 -21.96 -5.22 1.42
C ILE A 369 -22.06 -5.74 2.84
N GLY A 370 -22.62 -6.93 3.06
CA GLY A 370 -22.66 -7.58 4.37
C GLY A 370 -21.27 -7.73 5.00
N LEU A 371 -20.29 -8.14 4.18
CA LEU A 371 -18.89 -8.20 4.59
C LEU A 371 -18.29 -6.82 4.92
N LEU A 372 -18.48 -5.85 4.03
CA LEU A 372 -17.90 -4.51 4.15
C LEU A 372 -18.56 -3.66 5.25
N SER A 373 -19.79 -3.99 5.63
CA SER A 373 -20.53 -3.32 6.72
C SER A 373 -20.14 -3.82 8.11
N ASN A 374 -19.32 -4.89 8.21
CA ASN A 374 -18.84 -5.37 9.50
C ASN A 374 -17.94 -4.29 10.15
N THR A 375 -18.35 -3.83 11.35
CA THR A 375 -17.66 -2.78 12.09
C THR A 375 -16.74 -3.29 13.18
N THR A 376 -16.50 -4.61 13.24
CA THR A 376 -15.63 -5.23 14.24
C THR A 376 -14.25 -5.52 13.66
N PHE A 377 -13.25 -5.58 14.54
CA PHE A 377 -11.99 -6.23 14.23
C PHE A 377 -12.16 -7.73 14.51
N ASP A 378 -12.17 -8.56 13.48
CA ASP A 378 -12.52 -9.99 13.58
C ASP A 378 -11.46 -10.82 14.34
N ASP A 379 -10.24 -10.30 14.47
CA ASP A 379 -9.14 -10.93 15.19
C ASP A 379 -8.22 -9.92 15.88
N GLU A 380 -7.26 -10.43 16.68
CA GLU A 380 -6.28 -9.62 17.39
C GLU A 380 -5.30 -8.88 16.46
N ASN A 381 -5.13 -9.35 15.23
CA ASN A 381 -4.17 -8.79 14.27
C ASN A 381 -4.80 -7.76 13.32
N GLY A 382 -6.12 -7.61 13.34
CA GLY A 382 -6.87 -6.83 12.38
C GLY A 382 -7.08 -7.63 11.10
N SER A 383 -8.30 -8.13 10.91
CA SER A 383 -8.64 -8.96 9.75
C SER A 383 -8.47 -8.20 8.43
N GLU A 384 -8.37 -8.94 7.35
CA GLU A 384 -8.38 -8.39 5.99
C GLU A 384 -9.65 -7.57 5.72
N ASN A 385 -10.79 -7.99 6.26
CA ASN A 385 -12.06 -7.28 6.12
C ASN A 385 -12.02 -5.92 6.83
N ALA A 386 -11.44 -5.87 8.05
CA ALA A 386 -11.26 -4.62 8.79
C ALA A 386 -10.32 -3.65 8.05
N ALA A 387 -9.21 -4.16 7.50
CA ALA A 387 -8.28 -3.35 6.71
C ALA A 387 -8.95 -2.84 5.42
N MET A 388 -9.72 -3.67 4.71
CA MET A 388 -10.46 -3.25 3.52
C MET A 388 -11.50 -2.18 3.87
N ARG A 389 -12.26 -2.34 4.97
CA ARG A 389 -13.21 -1.31 5.40
C ARG A 389 -12.53 0.02 5.74
N GLY A 390 -11.38 -0.01 6.42
CA GLY A 390 -10.57 1.19 6.70
C GLY A 390 -10.08 1.87 5.42
N TRP A 391 -9.58 1.10 4.46
CA TRP A 391 -9.15 1.61 3.16
C TRP A 391 -10.29 2.23 2.36
N MET A 392 -11.43 1.52 2.28
CA MET A 392 -12.61 2.05 1.61
C MET A 392 -13.12 3.32 2.26
N TRP A 393 -13.04 3.44 3.60
CA TRP A 393 -13.37 4.70 4.26
C TRP A 393 -12.50 5.84 3.76
N LEU A 394 -11.18 5.65 3.67
CA LEU A 394 -10.28 6.68 3.13
C LEU A 394 -10.66 7.05 1.68
N CYS A 395 -10.95 6.07 0.83
CA CYS A 395 -11.39 6.34 -0.54
C CYS A 395 -12.74 7.06 -0.60
N CYS A 396 -13.73 6.62 0.18
CA CYS A 396 -15.08 7.18 0.18
C CYS A 396 -15.16 8.56 0.86
N ASN A 397 -14.23 8.86 1.79
CA ASN A 397 -14.27 10.08 2.59
C ASN A 397 -13.29 11.17 2.12
N GLU A 398 -12.13 10.81 1.58
CA GLU A 398 -11.09 11.78 1.23
C GLU A 398 -10.49 11.53 -0.16
N LEU A 399 -9.96 10.33 -0.40
CA LEU A 399 -9.05 10.07 -1.51
C LEU A 399 -9.77 9.97 -2.86
N GLY A 400 -10.98 9.44 -2.91
CA GLY A 400 -11.63 9.08 -4.17
C GLY A 400 -10.92 7.88 -4.83
N VAL A 401 -10.29 8.10 -5.96
CA VAL A 401 -9.55 7.14 -6.80
C VAL A 401 -10.33 5.86 -7.11
N LEU A 402 -11.62 6.03 -7.41
CA LEU A 402 -12.51 4.94 -7.77
C LEU A 402 -12.18 4.47 -9.20
N GLN A 403 -11.74 3.21 -9.34
CA GLN A 403 -11.20 2.67 -10.60
C GLN A 403 -12.33 2.26 -11.54
N THR A 404 -12.93 3.23 -12.20
CA THR A 404 -14.03 3.04 -13.14
C THR A 404 -13.56 2.56 -14.50
N THR A 405 -14.48 2.03 -15.30
CA THR A 405 -14.20 1.58 -16.67
C THR A 405 -15.16 2.21 -17.70
N ASP A 406 -16.09 3.05 -17.28
CA ASP A 406 -17.13 3.66 -18.12
C ASP A 406 -16.67 4.92 -18.86
N HIS A 407 -15.48 5.44 -18.51
CA HIS A 407 -14.83 6.53 -19.22
C HIS A 407 -13.51 6.12 -19.83
N GLY A 408 -13.03 6.92 -20.76
CA GLY A 408 -11.81 6.65 -21.49
C GLY A 408 -11.97 5.48 -22.46
N ARG A 409 -10.92 5.24 -23.25
CA ARG A 409 -10.88 4.10 -24.18
C ARG A 409 -10.19 2.92 -23.49
N ASN A 410 -10.93 1.84 -23.28
CA ASN A 410 -10.40 0.62 -22.68
C ASN A 410 -11.19 -0.61 -23.15
N ILE A 411 -10.60 -1.80 -23.00
CA ILE A 411 -11.20 -3.09 -23.38
C ILE A 411 -12.22 -3.61 -22.36
N PHE A 412 -12.38 -2.94 -21.23
CA PHE A 412 -13.28 -3.37 -20.16
C PHE A 412 -14.70 -2.82 -20.34
N GLY A 413 -14.89 -1.90 -21.30
CA GLY A 413 -16.19 -1.27 -21.57
C GLY A 413 -16.72 -0.52 -20.34
N ASN A 414 -18.05 -0.42 -20.22
CA ASN A 414 -18.73 0.24 -19.10
C ASN A 414 -19.04 -0.72 -17.93
N MET A 415 -18.15 -1.66 -17.67
CA MET A 415 -18.40 -2.75 -16.75
C MET A 415 -18.46 -2.30 -15.27
N LEU A 416 -17.69 -1.29 -14.91
CA LEU A 416 -17.62 -0.74 -13.55
C LEU A 416 -17.84 0.78 -13.60
N PRO A 417 -19.09 1.25 -13.59
CA PRO A 417 -19.40 2.66 -13.61
C PRO A 417 -19.18 3.31 -12.23
N LEU A 418 -18.97 4.63 -12.22
CA LEU A 418 -18.72 5.39 -10.99
C LEU A 418 -19.81 5.18 -9.93
N ASN A 419 -21.08 5.11 -10.33
CA ASN A 419 -22.20 4.92 -9.40
C ASN A 419 -22.14 3.57 -8.67
N TYR A 420 -21.54 2.52 -9.24
CA TYR A 420 -21.34 1.24 -8.53
C TYR A 420 -20.46 1.44 -7.29
N PHE A 421 -19.36 2.16 -7.41
CA PHE A 421 -18.47 2.46 -6.28
C PHE A 421 -19.09 3.42 -5.27
N ILE A 422 -19.85 4.42 -5.75
CA ILE A 422 -20.59 5.34 -4.88
C ILE A 422 -21.65 4.59 -4.07
N ASP A 423 -22.39 3.68 -4.69
CA ASP A 423 -23.37 2.85 -3.99
C ASP A 423 -22.72 2.01 -2.88
N ILE A 424 -21.54 1.41 -3.15
CA ILE A 424 -20.79 0.67 -2.13
C ILE A 424 -20.42 1.57 -0.95
N CYS A 425 -19.94 2.78 -1.21
CA CYS A 425 -19.64 3.75 -0.14
C CYS A 425 -20.86 4.06 0.73
N ILE A 426 -22.00 4.31 0.10
CA ILE A 426 -23.27 4.63 0.80
C ILE A 426 -23.73 3.41 1.61
N ASP A 427 -23.82 2.25 0.97
CA ASP A 427 -24.35 1.04 1.59
C ASP A 427 -23.46 0.50 2.73
N ALA A 428 -22.13 0.68 2.63
CA ALA A 428 -21.19 0.24 3.64
C ALA A 428 -21.08 1.19 4.85
N PHE A 429 -21.23 2.51 4.67
CA PHE A 429 -20.97 3.50 5.72
C PHE A 429 -22.21 4.23 6.24
N GLY A 430 -23.36 4.04 5.59
CA GLY A 430 -24.66 4.55 6.04
C GLY A 430 -24.94 6.01 5.66
N ASP A 431 -26.01 6.56 6.23
CA ASP A 431 -26.69 7.78 5.76
C ASP A 431 -25.85 9.07 5.79
N THR A 432 -24.73 9.09 6.50
CA THR A 432 -23.83 10.26 6.52
C THR A 432 -22.93 10.34 5.30
N VAL A 433 -22.83 9.25 4.54
CA VAL A 433 -22.06 9.14 3.29
C VAL A 433 -23.01 9.13 2.11
N ASN A 434 -22.88 10.10 1.22
CA ASN A 434 -23.68 10.22 0.00
C ASN A 434 -22.84 10.85 -1.11
N ILE A 435 -23.35 10.85 -2.34
CA ILE A 435 -22.59 11.35 -3.51
C ILE A 435 -22.10 12.79 -3.32
N VAL A 436 -22.87 13.64 -2.62
CA VAL A 436 -22.47 15.03 -2.38
C VAL A 436 -21.29 15.08 -1.40
N SER A 437 -21.41 14.39 -0.23
CA SER A 437 -20.33 14.35 0.75
C SER A 437 -19.05 13.72 0.20
N ILE A 438 -19.15 12.63 -0.58
CA ILE A 438 -18.00 11.98 -1.22
C ILE A 438 -17.27 12.96 -2.16
N ARG A 439 -18.04 13.63 -3.05
CA ARG A 439 -17.47 14.61 -3.98
C ARG A 439 -16.86 15.80 -3.27
N ASP A 440 -17.57 16.39 -2.33
CA ASP A 440 -17.15 17.62 -1.66
C ASP A 440 -15.93 17.38 -0.76
N ASN A 441 -15.88 16.23 -0.06
CA ASN A 441 -14.72 15.83 0.73
C ASN A 441 -13.49 15.56 -0.14
N ASN A 442 -13.66 14.87 -1.27
CA ASN A 442 -12.56 14.65 -2.22
C ASN A 442 -12.05 15.99 -2.80
N LEU A 443 -12.95 16.91 -3.15
CA LEU A 443 -12.56 18.24 -3.62
C LEU A 443 -11.82 19.03 -2.53
N ALA A 444 -12.30 18.99 -1.28
CA ALA A 444 -11.63 19.62 -0.15
C ALA A 444 -10.24 19.02 0.10
N PHE A 445 -10.11 17.70 -0.01
CA PHE A 445 -8.85 16.99 0.10
C PHE A 445 -7.86 17.45 -0.99
N ARG A 446 -8.28 17.47 -2.26
CA ARG A 446 -7.44 17.95 -3.37
C ARG A 446 -7.02 19.41 -3.21
N ASN A 447 -7.91 20.27 -2.75
CA ASN A 447 -7.59 21.67 -2.49
C ASN A 447 -6.54 21.83 -1.37
N ARG A 448 -6.48 20.89 -0.41
CA ARG A 448 -5.53 20.91 0.71
C ARG A 448 -4.16 20.37 0.32
N TYR A 449 -4.12 19.24 -0.39
CA TYR A 449 -2.87 18.52 -0.69
C TYR A 449 -2.30 18.82 -2.07
N GLY A 450 -3.09 19.46 -2.95
CA GLY A 450 -2.68 19.80 -4.31
C GLY A 450 -2.79 18.61 -5.27
N ASP A 451 -2.15 18.78 -6.40
CA ASP A 451 -2.06 17.80 -7.48
C ASP A 451 -0.57 17.54 -7.83
N ALA A 452 -0.29 16.41 -8.47
CA ALA A 452 1.03 15.97 -8.88
C ALA A 452 1.82 17.01 -9.69
N ASN A 453 1.13 17.78 -10.56
CA ASN A 453 1.76 18.81 -11.40
C ASN A 453 2.27 20.03 -10.63
N ASN A 454 1.77 20.25 -9.42
CA ASN A 454 2.14 21.37 -8.56
C ASN A 454 2.93 20.93 -7.32
N TYR A 455 3.24 19.64 -7.21
CA TYR A 455 3.96 19.11 -6.08
C TYR A 455 5.42 19.58 -6.07
N LYS A 456 5.84 20.17 -4.97
CA LYS A 456 7.24 20.59 -4.73
C LYS A 456 7.65 20.29 -3.30
N ALA A 457 8.79 19.63 -3.15
CA ALA A 457 9.42 19.36 -1.87
C ALA A 457 10.94 19.35 -2.00
N LYS A 458 11.65 19.70 -0.92
CA LYS A 458 13.11 19.55 -0.85
C LYS A 458 13.43 18.08 -0.49
N ASN A 459 14.49 17.51 -1.10
CA ASN A 459 15.06 16.23 -0.75
C ASN A 459 14.07 15.04 -0.84
N ILE A 460 13.54 14.80 -2.03
CA ILE A 460 12.61 13.68 -2.25
C ILE A 460 12.86 12.95 -3.56
N VAL A 461 12.75 11.63 -3.52
CA VAL A 461 12.73 10.77 -4.72
C VAL A 461 11.35 10.12 -4.87
N LEU A 462 10.80 10.17 -6.09
CA LEU A 462 9.45 9.71 -6.43
C LEU A 462 9.52 8.71 -7.61
N PRO A 463 9.93 7.44 -7.37
CA PRO A 463 9.99 6.43 -8.42
C PRO A 463 8.59 5.86 -8.70
N ASN A 464 8.27 5.65 -9.97
CA ASN A 464 7.03 5.03 -10.46
C ASN A 464 7.34 4.00 -11.54
N GLY A 465 6.66 2.87 -11.54
CA GLY A 465 6.78 1.87 -12.60
C GLY A 465 5.89 2.19 -13.81
N SER A 466 6.37 2.01 -15.05
CA SER A 466 5.57 2.29 -16.26
C SER A 466 4.39 1.33 -16.47
N PHE A 467 4.39 0.17 -15.81
CA PHE A 467 3.30 -0.81 -15.79
C PHE A 467 2.37 -0.66 -14.60
N ASP A 468 2.70 0.23 -13.68
CA ASP A 468 1.89 0.52 -12.51
C ASP A 468 0.62 1.29 -12.90
N PRO A 469 -0.58 0.76 -12.70
CA PRO A 469 -1.81 1.48 -13.03
C PRO A 469 -2.00 2.79 -12.24
N TRP A 470 -1.26 2.98 -11.15
CA TRP A 470 -1.28 4.19 -10.33
C TRP A 470 -0.35 5.30 -10.82
N HIS A 471 0.65 4.97 -11.67
CA HIS A 471 1.69 5.90 -12.08
C HIS A 471 1.19 7.23 -12.69
N PRO A 472 0.03 7.30 -13.41
CA PRO A 472 -0.46 8.57 -13.95
C PRO A 472 -0.91 9.59 -12.89
N LEU A 473 -1.12 9.13 -11.65
CA LEU A 473 -1.45 10.02 -10.52
C LEU A 473 -0.20 10.54 -9.78
N GLY A 474 1.00 10.02 -10.10
CA GLY A 474 2.28 10.48 -9.58
C GLY A 474 2.80 11.71 -10.32
N THR A 475 3.83 12.36 -9.77
CA THR A 475 4.51 13.49 -10.45
C THR A 475 5.66 13.00 -11.31
N TYR A 476 5.93 13.73 -12.39
CA TYR A 476 7.11 13.60 -13.26
C TYR A 476 7.93 14.90 -13.31
N GLU A 477 7.56 15.87 -12.46
CA GLU A 477 8.25 17.14 -12.36
C GLU A 477 9.55 16.99 -11.56
N ASN A 478 10.67 17.39 -12.17
CA ASN A 478 11.98 17.38 -11.55
C ASN A 478 12.39 18.80 -11.19
N TYR A 479 12.85 19.00 -9.96
CA TYR A 479 13.39 20.26 -9.46
C TYR A 479 14.80 20.01 -8.89
N PRO A 480 15.85 20.05 -9.73
CA PRO A 480 17.22 19.71 -9.30
C PRO A 480 17.71 20.61 -8.15
N GLU A 481 17.29 21.88 -8.13
CA GLU A 481 17.63 22.83 -7.08
C GLU A 481 17.01 22.50 -5.71
N LEU A 482 16.00 21.65 -5.69
CA LEU A 482 15.37 21.15 -4.47
C LEU A 482 15.78 19.71 -4.15
N HIS A 483 16.57 19.05 -4.99
CA HIS A 483 16.77 17.60 -4.93
C HIS A 483 15.43 16.84 -4.94
N GLN A 484 14.46 17.34 -5.72
CA GLN A 484 13.25 16.59 -6.06
C GLN A 484 13.48 15.84 -7.35
N LYS A 485 13.37 14.52 -7.28
CA LYS A 485 13.63 13.62 -8.40
C LYS A 485 12.47 12.67 -8.63
N ALA A 486 11.78 12.81 -9.75
CA ALA A 486 10.75 11.91 -10.21
C ALA A 486 11.34 10.96 -11.26
N ILE A 487 11.10 9.66 -11.14
CA ILE A 487 11.70 8.64 -12.00
C ILE A 487 10.60 7.72 -12.53
N LEU A 488 10.50 7.56 -13.86
CA LEU A 488 9.71 6.50 -14.46
C LEU A 488 10.60 5.29 -14.75
N ILE A 489 10.28 4.15 -14.12
CA ILE A 489 11.04 2.90 -14.24
C ILE A 489 10.38 2.03 -15.29
N GLU A 490 10.97 1.97 -16.49
CA GLU A 490 10.40 1.24 -17.60
C GLU A 490 10.30 -0.28 -17.35
N GLY A 491 9.15 -0.86 -17.70
CA GLY A 491 8.89 -2.30 -17.61
C GLY A 491 8.64 -2.84 -16.20
N THR A 492 8.44 -1.96 -15.22
CA THR A 492 8.16 -2.34 -13.82
C THR A 492 6.77 -1.92 -13.38
N ALA A 493 6.25 -2.58 -12.36
CA ALA A 493 4.93 -2.33 -11.81
C ALA A 493 4.99 -1.64 -10.43
N HIS A 494 3.94 -1.79 -9.63
CA HIS A 494 3.70 -1.06 -8.40
C HIS A 494 4.75 -1.31 -7.32
N CYS A 495 5.43 -0.27 -6.86
CA CYS A 495 6.46 -0.29 -5.80
C CYS A 495 7.65 -1.24 -6.06
N ALA A 496 7.99 -1.49 -7.33
CA ALA A 496 9.00 -2.49 -7.70
C ALA A 496 10.39 -2.20 -7.13
N ASP A 497 10.74 -0.93 -6.95
CA ASP A 497 12.01 -0.47 -6.35
C ASP A 497 12.19 -0.87 -4.89
N MET A 498 11.09 -1.04 -4.14
CA MET A 498 11.11 -1.36 -2.71
C MET A 498 11.45 -2.81 -2.42
N TYR A 499 11.10 -3.73 -3.32
CA TYR A 499 11.31 -5.17 -3.13
C TYR A 499 12.79 -5.55 -3.24
N PRO A 500 13.19 -6.73 -2.72
CA PRO A 500 14.54 -7.26 -2.90
C PRO A 500 14.92 -7.38 -4.38
N ALA A 501 16.20 -7.12 -4.69
CA ALA A 501 16.75 -7.45 -5.99
C ALA A 501 16.76 -8.97 -6.23
N TRP A 502 16.55 -9.40 -7.47
CA TRP A 502 16.53 -10.78 -7.87
C TRP A 502 17.09 -10.99 -9.29
N SER A 503 17.42 -12.24 -9.65
CA SER A 503 18.22 -12.53 -10.85
C SER A 503 17.56 -12.19 -12.18
N GLU A 504 16.22 -12.17 -12.23
CA GLU A 504 15.43 -11.96 -13.46
C GLU A 504 14.62 -10.65 -13.39
N GLU A 505 14.97 -9.74 -12.48
CA GLU A 505 14.29 -8.45 -12.40
C GLU A 505 14.52 -7.62 -13.67
N PRO A 506 13.60 -6.73 -14.03
CA PRO A 506 13.83 -5.79 -15.12
C PRO A 506 15.16 -5.05 -14.95
N SER A 507 15.96 -5.02 -16.00
CA SER A 507 17.32 -4.44 -15.98
C SER A 507 17.33 -2.94 -15.62
N THR A 508 16.20 -2.27 -15.70
CA THR A 508 15.97 -0.88 -15.34
C THR A 508 15.96 -0.63 -13.82
N LEU A 509 15.70 -1.65 -12.99
CA LEU A 509 15.58 -1.48 -11.53
C LEU A 509 16.91 -1.21 -10.85
N ALA A 510 17.97 -1.96 -11.17
CA ALA A 510 19.24 -1.80 -10.50
C ALA A 510 19.87 -0.39 -10.67
N PRO A 511 19.88 0.21 -11.89
CA PRO A 511 20.33 1.61 -12.06
C PRO A 511 19.49 2.61 -11.25
N VAL A 512 18.16 2.43 -11.23
CA VAL A 512 17.28 3.35 -10.50
C VAL A 512 17.47 3.23 -8.99
N ARG A 513 17.63 2.02 -8.44
CA ARG A 513 17.99 1.87 -7.01
C ARG A 513 19.30 2.56 -6.67
N ALA A 514 20.30 2.52 -7.55
CA ALA A 514 21.56 3.23 -7.36
C ALA A 514 21.35 4.77 -7.41
N GLU A 515 20.46 5.25 -8.25
CA GLU A 515 20.09 6.66 -8.35
C GLU A 515 19.35 7.14 -7.08
N ILE A 516 18.39 6.36 -6.57
CA ILE A 516 17.72 6.63 -5.29
C ILE A 516 18.75 6.66 -4.14
N GLU A 517 19.69 5.72 -4.13
CA GLU A 517 20.73 5.64 -3.11
C GLU A 517 21.67 6.86 -3.14
N ALA A 518 21.98 7.39 -4.31
CA ALA A 518 22.80 8.59 -4.45
C ALA A 518 22.11 9.84 -3.87
N GLU A 519 20.81 10.02 -4.12
CA GLU A 519 20.03 11.09 -3.50
C GLU A 519 19.91 10.91 -1.98
N LEU A 520 19.68 9.68 -1.52
CA LEU A 520 19.64 9.36 -0.09
C LEU A 520 20.97 9.70 0.61
N GLU A 521 22.10 9.39 -0.02
CA GLU A 521 23.41 9.75 0.49
C GLU A 521 23.58 11.28 0.60
N TYR A 522 23.10 12.01 -0.40
CA TYR A 522 23.09 13.48 -0.38
C TYR A 522 22.25 14.00 0.80
N PHE A 523 21.00 13.53 0.97
CA PHE A 523 20.12 13.98 2.05
C PHE A 523 20.75 13.78 3.43
N ILE A 524 21.41 12.65 3.63
CA ILE A 524 22.06 12.32 4.91
C ILE A 524 23.30 13.19 5.16
N LYS A 525 24.09 13.53 4.11
CA LYS A 525 25.35 14.26 4.27
C LYS A 525 25.16 15.78 4.37
N GLU A 526 24.29 16.36 3.58
CA GLU A 526 24.08 17.82 3.56
C GLU A 526 23.56 18.33 4.91
N SER A 527 22.63 17.60 5.53
CA SER A 527 22.11 17.93 6.86
C SER A 527 23.21 17.93 7.95
N SER A 528 24.31 17.19 7.77
CA SER A 528 25.45 17.24 8.69
C SER A 528 26.33 18.46 8.48
N SER A 529 26.43 18.99 7.27
CA SER A 529 27.21 20.20 6.95
C SER A 529 26.52 21.48 7.41
N GLU A 530 25.20 21.58 7.26
CA GLU A 530 24.41 22.72 7.76
C GLU A 530 24.46 22.81 9.30
N ALA A 531 24.38 21.66 10.00
CA ALA A 531 24.51 21.62 11.47
C ALA A 531 25.91 22.06 11.93
N THR A 532 26.96 21.70 11.19
CA THR A 532 28.36 22.09 11.51
C THR A 532 28.58 23.58 11.27
N THR A 533 28.00 24.14 10.22
CA THR A 533 28.08 25.58 9.89
C THR A 533 27.35 26.41 10.93
N ALA A 534 26.13 26.03 11.32
CA ALA A 534 25.36 26.70 12.36
C ALA A 534 26.08 26.65 13.74
N ALA A 535 26.72 25.53 14.08
CA ALA A 535 27.51 25.41 15.31
C ALA A 535 28.78 26.31 15.28
N SER A 536 29.42 26.45 14.11
CA SER A 536 30.58 27.32 13.95
C SER A 536 30.23 28.80 13.98
N GLU A 537 29.06 29.21 13.46
CA GLU A 537 28.56 30.58 13.53
C GLU A 537 28.18 30.98 14.97
N ILE A 538 27.60 30.07 15.74
CA ILE A 538 27.29 30.30 17.16
C ILE A 538 28.59 30.45 17.97
N THR A 539 29.64 29.67 17.68
CA THR A 539 30.92 29.77 18.35
C THR A 539 31.70 31.02 17.97
N THR A 540 31.58 31.51 16.75
CA THR A 540 32.20 32.77 16.31
C THR A 540 31.48 34.00 16.83
N SER A 541 30.15 33.96 17.05
CA SER A 541 29.37 35.05 17.62
C SER A 541 29.55 35.21 19.14
N THR A 542 29.92 34.11 19.86
CA THR A 542 30.19 34.14 21.30
C THR A 542 31.63 34.57 21.66
N SER A 543 32.56 34.58 20.70
CA SER A 543 33.94 35.04 20.92
C SER A 543 34.15 36.55 20.64
N GLY A 544 33.10 37.28 20.21
CA GLY A 544 33.17 38.68 19.84
C GLY A 544 32.63 39.72 20.87
N VAL A 545 32.21 39.28 22.08
CA VAL A 545 31.68 40.19 23.10
C VAL A 545 32.55 40.22 24.35
N ILE A 546 33.69 40.95 24.28
CA ILE A 546 34.31 41.54 25.46
C ILE A 546 34.70 42.97 25.11
N ALA A 547 34.17 43.91 25.90
CA ALA A 547 34.48 45.33 26.03
C ALA A 547 33.59 46.33 25.27
N ALA A 548 32.53 46.75 25.95
CA ALA A 548 32.08 48.15 25.88
C ALA A 548 31.39 48.51 27.18
N SER A 549 32.00 49.45 27.86
CA SER A 549 31.70 50.06 29.15
C SER A 549 30.31 50.71 29.20
N ILE A 550 29.69 50.54 30.37
CA ILE A 550 28.43 51.21 30.78
C ILE A 550 28.67 52.69 31.04
N PRO A 551 27.81 53.63 30.62
CA PRO A 551 27.49 54.79 31.46
C PRO A 551 26.05 54.72 31.97
N LEU A 552 25.99 54.82 33.27
CA LEU A 552 24.84 55.10 34.11
C LEU A 552 24.19 56.43 33.72
N LEU A 553 22.91 56.48 33.40
CA LEU A 553 22.12 57.71 33.44
C LEU A 553 20.71 57.40 33.98
N ALA A 554 20.37 58.15 34.97
CA ALA A 554 19.19 58.02 35.84
C ALA A 554 17.95 58.70 35.22
N THR A 555 16.80 58.14 35.68
CA THR A 555 15.52 58.79 35.95
C THR A 555 14.83 59.64 34.89
N THR A 556 13.60 59.27 34.52
CA THR A 556 12.38 59.97 35.05
C THR A 556 11.10 59.20 34.70
N ALA A 557 10.30 58.96 35.69
CA ALA A 557 8.93 58.49 35.57
C ALA A 557 8.01 59.64 35.11
N VAL A 558 7.10 59.37 34.20
CA VAL A 558 5.87 60.13 34.04
C VAL A 558 4.68 59.19 33.90
N LEU A 559 3.85 59.22 34.91
CA LEU A 559 2.49 58.70 34.93
C LEU A 559 1.62 59.67 34.12
N VAL A 560 0.81 59.22 33.19
CA VAL A 560 -0.48 59.84 32.87
C VAL A 560 -1.51 58.77 32.57
N ALA A 561 -2.60 58.84 33.30
CA ALA A 561 -3.79 58.01 33.21
C ALA A 561 -4.82 58.63 32.24
N THR A 562 -5.79 57.77 31.88
CA THR A 562 -7.17 58.04 31.41
C THR A 562 -7.39 58.54 29.97
N HIS A 563 -7.96 57.73 29.09
CA HIS A 563 -9.40 57.60 28.85
C HIS A 563 -9.68 56.30 28.09
#